data_b9df612be506359e16e302d13182a026
#
_entry.id   b9df612be506359e16e302d13182a026
#
_cell.length_a   1.000
_cell.length_b   1.000
_cell.length_c   1.000
_cell.angle_alpha   90.00
_cell.angle_beta   90.00
_cell.angle_gamma   90.00
#
_symmetry.space_group_name_H-M   'P 1'
#
loop_
_entity.id
_entity.type
_entity.pdbx_description
1 polymer ?
#
loop_
_entity_poly.entity_id
_entity_poly.type
_entity_poly.pdbx_seq_one_letter_code
_entity_poly.pdbx_strand_id
1 'polypeptide(L)'
;LINDNGRIFGEKVLEFMRETIADFQEETGNLYNLEATPAESTSYRLAKMDKERYNNIILASIEGESPFYTNSCHLPVGFTEDIFDALEIQEKLQSKFTGGTVFHGFLGEKISDWVTCAKLVQTIASNFKVPYFTISPTYSICKNHGYLSGEESICPICNEETEVYSRITGYYRPIKHWNDGKQSEYLMRKEYKNYTNCNISKEVFSNLVDKILFTTETCPKCPEAKNILKDEKNLRFVNANDSMDEALKYGIRSVPSLVVVKKDDKYKIYSGINEIYNFLSI
;
A
#
# COMPACT_ATOMS: atom_id res chain seq x y z
N LEU A 1 5.58 19.97 11.18
CA LEU A 1 5.00 19.44 9.94
C LEU A 1 3.47 19.26 9.99
N ILE A 2 2.88 19.25 11.18
CA ILE A 2 1.42 19.05 11.37
C ILE A 2 0.53 20.24 10.99
N ASN A 3 1.12 21.38 10.65
CA ASN A 3 0.42 22.56 10.16
C ASN A 3 1.11 23.13 8.92
N ASP A 4 0.42 24.02 8.20
CA ASP A 4 0.90 24.59 6.94
C ASP A 4 2.24 25.33 7.07
N ASN A 5 2.41 26.09 8.14
CA ASN A 5 3.68 26.82 8.37
C ASN A 5 4.86 25.86 8.57
N GLY A 6 4.66 24.77 9.31
CA GLY A 6 5.67 23.73 9.49
C GLY A 6 5.99 22.99 8.20
N ARG A 7 4.99 22.72 7.36
CA ARG A 7 5.18 22.12 6.03
C ARG A 7 5.98 23.04 5.11
N ILE A 8 5.57 24.31 4.99
CA ILE A 8 6.29 25.32 4.18
C ILE A 8 7.73 25.47 4.65
N PHE A 9 7.95 25.48 5.96
CA PHE A 9 9.31 25.54 6.52
C PHE A 9 10.13 24.29 6.13
N GLY A 10 9.56 23.10 6.28
CA GLY A 10 10.22 21.86 5.88
C GLY A 10 10.56 21.82 4.39
N GLU A 11 9.64 22.26 3.52
CA GLU A 11 9.90 22.37 2.08
C GLU A 11 11.07 23.31 1.77
N LYS A 12 11.12 24.47 2.41
CA LYS A 12 12.22 25.44 2.23
C LYS A 12 13.57 24.88 2.69
N VAL A 13 13.60 24.17 3.82
CA VAL A 13 14.82 23.53 4.32
C VAL A 13 15.32 22.47 3.33
N LEU A 14 14.43 21.60 2.86
CA LEU A 14 14.81 20.55 1.91
C LEU A 14 15.24 21.11 0.55
N GLU A 15 14.59 22.19 0.08
CA GLU A 15 15.00 22.85 -1.16
C GLU A 15 16.39 23.47 -1.03
N PHE A 16 16.66 24.21 0.05
CA PHE A 16 17.98 24.76 0.34
C PHE A 16 19.06 23.67 0.38
N MET A 17 18.76 22.52 1.02
CA MET A 17 19.69 21.39 1.05
C MET A 17 19.96 20.83 -0.35
N ARG A 18 18.95 20.74 -1.21
CA ARG A 18 19.09 20.28 -2.58
C ARG A 18 19.95 21.21 -3.44
N GLU A 19 19.68 22.52 -3.33
CA GLU A 19 20.47 23.54 -4.02
C GLU A 19 21.94 23.47 -3.59
N THR A 20 22.20 23.43 -2.28
CA THR A 20 23.56 23.31 -1.74
C THR A 20 24.27 22.02 -2.21
N ILE A 21 23.55 20.90 -2.28
CA ILE A 21 24.10 19.63 -2.80
C ILE A 21 24.42 19.75 -4.30
N ALA A 22 23.57 20.44 -5.08
CA ALA A 22 23.84 20.67 -6.50
C ALA A 22 25.10 21.52 -6.71
N ASP A 23 25.27 22.58 -5.91
CA ASP A 23 26.49 23.40 -5.92
C ASP A 23 27.74 22.56 -5.60
N PHE A 24 27.68 21.70 -4.59
CA PHE A 24 28.78 20.77 -4.28
C PHE A 24 29.07 19.78 -5.40
N GLN A 25 28.04 19.29 -6.09
CA GLN A 25 28.21 18.40 -7.24
C GLN A 25 28.95 19.13 -8.39
N GLU A 26 28.59 20.39 -8.65
CA GLU A 26 29.24 21.23 -9.66
C GLU A 26 30.69 21.52 -9.28
N GLU A 27 30.93 21.91 -8.03
CA GLU A 27 32.27 22.28 -7.52
C GLU A 27 33.23 21.09 -7.47
N THR A 28 32.77 19.92 -7.05
CA THR A 28 33.65 18.76 -6.80
C THR A 28 33.68 17.73 -7.92
N GLY A 29 32.68 17.73 -8.80
CA GLY A 29 32.46 16.68 -9.80
C GLY A 29 31.99 15.33 -9.23
N ASN A 30 31.66 15.27 -7.92
CA ASN A 30 31.16 14.07 -7.26
C ASN A 30 29.62 14.05 -7.25
N LEU A 31 29.04 12.86 -7.10
CA LEU A 31 27.60 12.69 -6.90
C LEU A 31 27.27 12.64 -5.41
N TYR A 32 26.26 13.40 -5.01
CA TYR A 32 25.75 13.43 -3.64
C TYR A 32 24.25 13.13 -3.62
N ASN A 33 23.76 12.52 -2.54
CA ASN A 33 22.36 12.22 -2.33
C ASN A 33 21.79 12.99 -1.12
N LEU A 34 20.56 13.43 -1.24
CA LEU A 34 19.74 13.83 -0.09
C LEU A 34 18.88 12.65 0.31
N GLU A 35 19.21 12.01 1.41
CA GLU A 35 18.56 10.77 1.86
C GLU A 35 17.72 10.97 3.12
N ALA A 36 16.53 10.39 3.13
CA ALA A 36 15.68 10.30 4.30
C ALA A 36 15.98 9.01 5.07
N THR A 37 16.99 9.05 5.92
CA THR A 37 17.46 7.88 6.67
C THR A 37 16.47 7.48 7.78
N PRO A 38 16.00 6.22 7.85
CA PRO A 38 15.24 5.72 8.98
C PRO A 38 16.17 5.60 10.20
N ALA A 39 15.80 6.23 11.31
CA ALA A 39 16.65 6.34 12.49
C ALA A 39 15.93 5.84 13.76
N GLU A 40 15.51 4.58 13.76
CA GLU A 40 14.65 3.99 14.82
C GLU A 40 15.15 4.20 16.24
N SER A 41 16.37 3.72 16.50
CA SER A 41 16.96 3.84 17.85
C SER A 41 17.39 5.27 18.15
N THR A 42 17.87 5.99 17.15
CA THR A 42 18.33 7.38 17.27
C THR A 42 17.19 8.31 17.57
N SER A 43 16.05 8.16 16.88
CA SER A 43 14.86 8.99 17.11
C SER A 43 14.32 8.85 18.54
N TYR A 44 14.31 7.65 19.09
CA TYR A 44 13.95 7.39 20.49
C TYR A 44 14.98 7.99 21.46
N ARG A 45 16.27 7.68 21.25
CA ARG A 45 17.35 8.12 22.13
C ARG A 45 17.43 9.65 22.20
N LEU A 46 17.41 10.33 21.04
CA LEU A 46 17.49 11.80 21.01
C LEU A 46 16.25 12.44 21.64
N ALA A 47 15.06 11.94 21.36
CA ALA A 47 13.84 12.44 21.99
C ALA A 47 13.87 12.31 23.51
N LYS A 48 14.40 11.21 24.05
CA LYS A 48 14.58 11.02 25.48
C LYS A 48 15.56 12.03 26.09
N MET A 49 16.72 12.22 25.46
CA MET A 49 17.73 13.18 25.91
C MET A 49 17.20 14.62 25.84
N ASP A 50 16.48 14.97 24.81
CA ASP A 50 15.95 16.30 24.63
C ASP A 50 14.80 16.59 25.62
N LYS A 51 13.95 15.62 25.91
CA LYS A 51 12.92 15.76 26.96
C LYS A 51 13.51 15.97 28.36
N GLU A 52 14.64 15.34 28.66
CA GLU A 52 15.38 15.53 29.91
C GLU A 52 16.00 16.94 30.00
N ARG A 53 16.45 17.52 28.86
CA ARG A 53 17.10 18.82 28.78
C ARG A 53 16.14 20.00 28.63
N TYR A 54 15.04 19.79 27.92
CA TYR A 54 14.11 20.81 27.51
C TYR A 54 12.67 20.41 27.87
N ASN A 55 12.20 20.83 29.02
CA ASN A 55 10.89 20.44 29.56
C ASN A 55 9.71 20.78 28.64
N ASN A 56 9.85 21.80 27.79
CA ASN A 56 8.79 22.31 26.91
C ASN A 56 8.93 21.81 25.46
N ILE A 57 9.82 20.87 25.20
CA ILE A 57 10.00 20.36 23.84
C ILE A 57 8.74 19.58 23.37
N ILE A 58 8.32 19.85 22.15
CA ILE A 58 7.20 19.14 21.52
C ILE A 58 7.75 17.88 20.83
N LEU A 59 7.26 16.72 21.26
CA LEU A 59 7.59 15.42 20.73
C LEU A 59 6.38 14.80 20.02
N ALA A 60 6.60 13.74 19.27
CA ALA A 60 5.52 13.01 18.61
C ALA A 60 4.73 12.10 19.57
N SER A 61 5.32 11.74 20.74
CA SER A 61 4.68 10.91 21.75
C SER A 61 3.60 11.62 22.56
N ILE A 62 2.65 10.87 23.10
CA ILE A 62 1.68 11.35 24.09
C ILE A 62 2.39 11.52 25.45
N GLU A 63 1.87 12.43 26.26
CA GLU A 63 2.35 12.60 27.63
C GLU A 63 2.16 11.33 28.47
N GLY A 64 3.21 10.92 29.15
CA GLY A 64 3.22 9.66 29.92
C GLY A 64 3.79 8.46 29.18
N GLU A 65 3.87 8.51 27.85
CA GLU A 65 4.45 7.45 27.03
C GLU A 65 5.94 7.69 26.72
N SER A 66 6.62 6.66 26.23
CA SER A 66 8.02 6.74 25.83
C SER A 66 8.21 7.76 24.70
N PRO A 67 9.13 8.72 24.85
CA PRO A 67 9.31 9.79 23.89
C PRO A 67 9.93 9.30 22.58
N PHE A 68 9.48 9.85 21.46
CA PHE A 68 10.08 9.62 20.14
C PHE A 68 9.91 10.80 19.21
N TYR A 69 10.83 10.93 18.25
CA TYR A 69 10.66 11.75 17.06
C TYR A 69 10.13 10.91 15.92
N THR A 70 9.35 11.51 15.01
CA THR A 70 8.99 10.87 13.75
C THR A 70 10.25 10.54 12.95
N ASN A 71 10.21 9.48 12.15
CA ASN A 71 11.30 9.19 11.24
C ASN A 71 11.35 10.22 10.13
N SER A 72 12.53 10.83 9.91
CA SER A 72 12.72 11.79 8.84
C SER A 72 11.61 12.86 8.82
N CYS A 73 11.02 13.12 7.66
CA CYS A 73 9.92 14.08 7.49
C CYS A 73 8.52 13.43 7.51
N HIS A 74 8.40 12.21 8.04
CA HIS A 74 7.11 11.52 8.08
C HIS A 74 6.11 12.24 8.97
N LEU A 75 4.82 12.14 8.60
CA LEU A 75 3.72 12.54 9.48
C LEU A 75 3.71 11.69 10.75
N PRO A 76 3.25 12.26 11.88
CA PRO A 76 2.89 11.44 13.03
C PRO A 76 1.90 10.35 12.63
N VAL A 77 2.15 9.12 13.06
CA VAL A 77 1.38 7.93 12.67
C VAL A 77 -0.10 7.96 13.06
N GLY A 78 -0.47 8.85 13.98
CA GLY A 78 -1.85 9.08 14.41
C GLY A 78 -2.52 10.30 13.75
N PHE A 79 -1.95 10.86 12.67
CA PHE A 79 -2.45 12.10 12.09
C PHE A 79 -3.80 11.93 11.39
N THR A 80 -3.94 10.96 10.53
CA THR A 80 -5.17 10.70 9.75
C THR A 80 -5.39 9.21 9.53
N GLU A 81 -6.65 8.82 9.30
CA GLU A 81 -7.05 7.47 8.87
C GLU A 81 -7.25 7.39 7.35
N ASP A 82 -7.09 8.51 6.63
CA ASP A 82 -7.19 8.56 5.18
C ASP A 82 -5.79 8.53 4.55
N ILE A 83 -5.54 7.52 3.71
CA ILE A 83 -4.24 7.34 3.06
C ILE A 83 -3.95 8.45 2.04
N PHE A 84 -4.99 9.00 1.41
CA PHE A 84 -4.82 10.03 0.37
C PHE A 84 -4.50 11.39 0.98
N ASP A 85 -5.12 11.75 2.11
CA ASP A 85 -4.75 12.92 2.90
C ASP A 85 -3.28 12.86 3.33
N ALA A 86 -2.85 11.69 3.81
CA ALA A 86 -1.46 11.49 4.22
C ALA A 86 -0.49 11.61 3.04
N LEU A 87 -0.84 11.04 1.88
CA LEU A 87 -0.05 11.11 0.66
C LEU A 87 0.09 12.55 0.13
N GLU A 88 -1.01 13.32 0.10
CA GLU A 88 -1.01 14.71 -0.35
C GLU A 88 -0.06 15.60 0.47
N ILE A 89 -0.02 15.35 1.79
CA ILE A 89 0.90 16.07 2.68
C ILE A 89 2.35 15.61 2.48
N GLN A 90 2.55 14.30 2.36
CA GLN A 90 3.89 13.71 2.32
C GLN A 90 4.59 13.87 0.97
N GLU A 91 3.87 13.90 -0.14
CA GLU A 91 4.48 13.98 -1.47
C GLU A 91 5.34 15.24 -1.65
N LYS A 92 4.92 16.38 -1.08
CA LYS A 92 5.64 17.66 -1.18
C LYS A 92 7.02 17.61 -0.52
N LEU A 93 7.15 16.84 0.54
CA LEU A 93 8.41 16.67 1.26
C LEU A 93 9.22 15.50 0.71
N GLN A 94 8.57 14.34 0.52
CA GLN A 94 9.26 13.13 0.10
C GLN A 94 9.81 13.21 -1.33
N SER A 95 9.16 13.97 -2.22
CA SER A 95 9.67 14.21 -3.58
C SER A 95 10.95 15.05 -3.63
N LYS A 96 11.35 15.69 -2.53
CA LYS A 96 12.60 16.46 -2.42
C LYS A 96 13.83 15.58 -2.16
N PHE A 97 13.65 14.37 -1.66
CA PHE A 97 14.75 13.44 -1.44
C PHE A 97 15.14 12.75 -2.74
N THR A 98 16.43 12.44 -2.87
CA THR A 98 16.99 11.70 -4.01
C THR A 98 17.18 10.22 -3.70
N GLY A 99 17.03 9.81 -2.44
CA GLY A 99 17.11 8.43 -1.98
C GLY A 99 16.53 8.22 -0.58
N GLY A 100 16.38 6.97 -0.19
CA GLY A 100 16.05 6.55 1.17
C GLY A 100 14.66 6.92 1.71
N THR A 101 13.84 7.67 0.97
CA THR A 101 12.49 8.04 1.44
C THR A 101 11.47 6.96 1.12
N VAL A 102 10.48 6.80 1.99
CA VAL A 102 9.38 5.84 1.81
C VAL A 102 8.11 6.33 2.50
N PHE A 103 6.97 6.14 1.86
CA PHE A 103 5.67 6.28 2.50
C PHE A 103 5.17 4.90 2.93
N HIS A 104 4.86 4.72 4.21
CA HIS A 104 4.30 3.49 4.74
C HIS A 104 2.78 3.61 4.91
N GLY A 105 2.04 2.91 4.06
CA GLY A 105 0.59 2.75 4.19
C GLY A 105 0.29 1.61 5.18
N PHE A 106 0.08 1.94 6.45
CA PHE A 106 -0.26 0.97 7.48
C PHE A 106 -1.74 0.60 7.42
N LEU A 107 -2.02 -0.68 7.20
CA LEU A 107 -3.38 -1.23 7.20
C LEU A 107 -3.56 -2.15 8.41
N GLY A 108 -4.76 -2.17 9.00
CA GLY A 108 -5.10 -3.05 10.11
C GLY A 108 -5.06 -4.53 9.74
N GLU A 109 -5.39 -4.81 8.49
CA GLU A 109 -5.40 -6.18 7.97
C GLU A 109 -5.02 -6.21 6.49
N LYS A 110 -4.84 -7.42 5.98
CA LYS A 110 -4.56 -7.66 4.57
C LYS A 110 -5.78 -7.29 3.70
N ILE A 111 -5.57 -6.54 2.62
CA ILE A 111 -6.58 -6.37 1.58
C ILE A 111 -6.88 -7.74 0.97
N SER A 112 -8.09 -8.23 1.19
CA SER A 112 -8.50 -9.58 0.76
C SER A 112 -8.69 -9.69 -0.75
N ASP A 113 -9.10 -8.60 -1.39
CA ASP A 113 -9.33 -8.53 -2.84
C ASP A 113 -8.14 -7.88 -3.54
N TRP A 114 -7.55 -8.65 -4.47
CA TRP A 114 -6.39 -8.17 -5.24
C TRP A 114 -6.72 -7.00 -6.17
N VAL A 115 -7.97 -6.89 -6.64
CA VAL A 115 -8.42 -5.79 -7.52
C VAL A 115 -8.36 -4.48 -6.75
N THR A 116 -8.88 -4.47 -5.53
CA THR A 116 -8.79 -3.31 -4.63
C THR A 116 -7.34 -2.95 -4.32
N CYS A 117 -6.48 -3.95 -4.07
CA CYS A 117 -5.05 -3.71 -3.87
C CYS A 117 -4.39 -3.11 -5.12
N ALA A 118 -4.66 -3.64 -6.30
CA ALA A 118 -4.13 -3.13 -7.56
C ALA A 118 -4.62 -1.70 -7.85
N LYS A 119 -5.90 -1.43 -7.58
CA LYS A 119 -6.47 -0.08 -7.67
C LYS A 119 -5.76 0.91 -6.76
N LEU A 120 -5.57 0.56 -5.50
CA LEU A 120 -4.87 1.41 -4.54
C LEU A 120 -3.45 1.74 -5.01
N VAL A 121 -2.66 0.70 -5.36
CA VAL A 121 -1.28 0.87 -5.84
C VAL A 121 -1.23 1.77 -7.08
N GLN A 122 -2.14 1.57 -8.02
CA GLN A 122 -2.19 2.35 -9.24
C GLN A 122 -2.64 3.79 -9.00
N THR A 123 -3.65 4.01 -8.14
CA THR A 123 -4.08 5.36 -7.76
C THR A 123 -2.93 6.14 -7.14
N ILE A 124 -2.18 5.51 -6.22
CA ILE A 124 -1.02 6.14 -5.61
C ILE A 124 0.04 6.47 -6.66
N ALA A 125 0.44 5.49 -7.47
CA ALA A 125 1.50 5.67 -8.48
C ALA A 125 1.16 6.67 -9.59
N SER A 126 -0.14 6.84 -9.91
CA SER A 126 -0.57 7.74 -10.99
C SER A 126 -0.83 9.18 -10.53
N ASN A 127 -1.17 9.39 -9.27
CA ASN A 127 -1.63 10.69 -8.79
C ASN A 127 -0.66 11.37 -7.80
N PHE A 128 0.27 10.63 -7.20
CA PHE A 128 1.18 11.15 -6.18
C PHE A 128 2.65 10.99 -6.59
N LYS A 129 3.46 11.97 -6.23
CA LYS A 129 4.90 12.01 -6.55
C LYS A 129 5.77 11.41 -5.45
N VAL A 130 5.25 10.48 -4.66
CA VAL A 130 6.06 9.77 -3.66
C VAL A 130 7.01 8.79 -4.35
N PRO A 131 8.33 8.87 -4.13
CA PRO A 131 9.30 8.05 -4.84
C PRO A 131 9.18 6.56 -4.55
N TYR A 132 8.78 6.22 -3.33
CA TYR A 132 8.59 4.84 -2.89
C TYR A 132 7.48 4.76 -1.83
N PHE A 133 6.62 3.76 -1.94
CA PHE A 133 5.59 3.51 -0.94
C PHE A 133 5.40 2.00 -0.70
N THR A 134 4.85 1.67 0.45
CA THR A 134 4.50 0.31 0.83
C THR A 134 3.07 0.23 1.33
N ILE A 135 2.41 -0.88 1.03
CA ILE A 135 1.15 -1.28 1.64
C ILE A 135 1.47 -2.33 2.70
N SER A 136 1.25 -2.00 3.96
CA SER A 136 1.77 -2.74 5.10
C SER A 136 0.65 -3.20 6.03
N PRO A 137 0.09 -4.41 5.85
CA PRO A 137 -0.88 -4.96 6.77
C PRO A 137 -0.22 -5.37 8.09
N THR A 138 -0.99 -5.30 9.17
CA THR A 138 -0.68 -5.99 10.43
C THR A 138 -1.18 -7.43 10.36
N TYR A 139 -0.47 -8.35 10.98
CA TYR A 139 -0.85 -9.77 11.07
C TYR A 139 -0.26 -10.42 12.32
N SER A 140 -0.84 -11.53 12.72
CA SER A 140 -0.41 -12.29 13.89
C SER A 140 -0.03 -13.72 13.50
N ILE A 141 0.88 -14.31 14.27
CA ILE A 141 1.32 -15.70 14.07
C ILE A 141 1.07 -16.48 15.34
N CYS A 142 0.22 -17.49 15.25
CA CYS A 142 0.07 -18.50 16.28
C CYS A 142 1.03 -19.67 16.01
N LYS A 143 1.72 -20.16 17.04
CA LYS A 143 2.67 -21.30 16.92
C LYS A 143 1.97 -22.56 16.41
N ASN A 144 0.70 -22.76 16.77
CA ASN A 144 -0.05 -23.97 16.46
C ASN A 144 -0.87 -23.85 15.17
N HIS A 145 -1.38 -22.63 14.85
CA HIS A 145 -2.34 -22.40 13.75
C HIS A 145 -1.81 -21.51 12.64
N GLY A 146 -0.58 -20.98 12.78
CA GLY A 146 0.07 -20.18 11.76
C GLY A 146 -0.51 -18.75 11.66
N TYR A 147 -0.71 -18.29 10.43
CA TYR A 147 -1.10 -16.91 10.10
C TYR A 147 -2.54 -16.59 10.50
N LEU A 148 -2.70 -15.45 11.15
CA LEU A 148 -3.97 -14.81 11.50
C LEU A 148 -3.98 -13.39 10.90
N SER A 149 -5.08 -12.97 10.32
CA SER A 149 -5.23 -11.63 9.76
C SER A 149 -5.44 -10.60 10.88
N GLY A 150 -4.79 -9.44 10.77
CA GLY A 150 -4.93 -8.38 11.75
C GLY A 150 -4.14 -8.60 13.04
N GLU A 151 -4.44 -7.76 14.02
CA GLU A 151 -3.83 -7.78 15.36
C GLU A 151 -4.64 -8.70 16.28
N GLU A 152 -4.17 -9.93 16.44
CA GLU A 152 -4.76 -10.93 17.33
C GLU A 152 -3.71 -11.32 18.39
N SER A 153 -3.78 -10.73 19.58
CA SER A 153 -2.85 -11.04 20.67
C SER A 153 -3.04 -12.45 21.23
N ILE A 154 -4.24 -12.99 21.12
CA ILE A 154 -4.64 -14.34 21.54
C ILE A 154 -5.22 -15.07 20.35
N CYS A 155 -4.79 -16.29 20.11
CA CYS A 155 -5.28 -17.11 19.02
C CYS A 155 -6.77 -17.49 19.25
N PRO A 156 -7.69 -17.17 18.32
CA PRO A 156 -9.11 -17.48 18.49
C PRO A 156 -9.43 -18.97 18.44
N ILE A 157 -8.46 -19.82 18.05
CA ILE A 157 -8.65 -21.27 17.91
C ILE A 157 -8.17 -22.02 19.16
N CYS A 158 -6.99 -21.69 19.69
CA CYS A 158 -6.40 -22.43 20.83
C CYS A 158 -6.24 -21.58 22.11
N ASN A 159 -6.60 -20.29 22.07
CA ASN A 159 -6.43 -19.35 23.19
C ASN A 159 -4.98 -19.16 23.69
N GLU A 160 -3.99 -19.55 22.88
CA GLU A 160 -2.59 -19.29 23.17
C GLU A 160 -2.17 -17.90 22.68
N GLU A 161 -1.14 -17.33 23.31
CA GLU A 161 -0.54 -16.07 22.87
C GLU A 161 0.02 -16.17 21.45
N THR A 162 -0.15 -15.12 20.69
CA THR A 162 0.39 -14.98 19.33
C THR A 162 1.54 -13.99 19.29
N GLU A 163 2.25 -13.97 18.18
CA GLU A 163 3.19 -12.88 17.87
C GLU A 163 2.59 -11.95 16.84
N VAL A 164 2.34 -10.70 17.25
CA VAL A 164 1.83 -9.65 16.36
C VAL A 164 2.98 -9.03 15.58
N TYR A 165 2.89 -9.03 14.26
CA TYR A 165 3.88 -8.50 13.33
C TYR A 165 3.35 -7.24 12.65
N SER A 166 4.15 -6.20 12.65
CA SER A 166 3.93 -5.03 11.83
C SER A 166 5.26 -4.50 11.29
N ARG A 167 5.20 -3.60 10.31
CA ARG A 167 6.39 -2.96 9.76
C ARG A 167 6.90 -1.90 10.73
N ILE A 168 8.14 -2.04 11.17
CA ILE A 168 8.77 -1.06 12.05
C ILE A 168 9.29 0.15 11.24
N THR A 169 10.15 -0.06 10.27
CA THR A 169 10.57 0.91 9.26
C THR A 169 10.65 0.24 7.90
N GLY A 170 11.72 -0.46 7.58
CA GLY A 170 11.90 -1.15 6.31
C GLY A 170 11.44 -2.60 6.27
N TYR A 171 11.23 -3.25 7.41
CA TYR A 171 10.96 -4.69 7.52
C TYR A 171 9.94 -5.02 8.61
N TYR A 172 9.34 -6.21 8.54
CA TYR A 172 8.43 -6.75 9.55
C TYR A 172 9.19 -7.35 10.74
N ARG A 173 8.69 -7.06 11.93
CA ARG A 173 9.23 -7.62 13.18
C ARG A 173 8.11 -7.75 14.22
N PRO A 174 8.17 -8.75 15.12
CA PRO A 174 7.25 -8.82 16.25
C PRO A 174 7.30 -7.54 17.08
N ILE A 175 6.14 -6.93 17.34
CA ILE A 175 6.03 -5.63 18.03
C ILE A 175 6.67 -5.68 19.42
N LYS A 176 6.55 -6.80 20.11
CA LYS A 176 7.16 -7.03 21.44
C LYS A 176 8.70 -6.88 21.47
N HIS A 177 9.36 -6.95 20.31
CA HIS A 177 10.80 -6.81 20.17
C HIS A 177 11.25 -5.41 19.70
N TRP A 178 10.33 -4.46 19.61
CA TRP A 178 10.66 -3.09 19.27
C TRP A 178 11.18 -2.34 20.49
N ASN A 179 11.93 -1.25 20.29
CA ASN A 179 12.29 -0.36 21.37
C ASN A 179 11.06 0.40 21.90
N ASP A 180 11.14 0.91 23.13
CA ASP A 180 10.01 1.53 23.82
C ASP A 180 9.38 2.69 23.03
N GLY A 181 10.21 3.52 22.39
CA GLY A 181 9.71 4.63 21.55
C GLY A 181 8.94 4.15 20.33
N LYS A 182 9.35 3.03 19.73
CA LYS A 182 8.64 2.41 18.60
C LYS A 182 7.38 1.67 19.03
N GLN A 183 7.36 1.10 20.22
CA GLN A 183 6.13 0.54 20.80
C GLN A 183 5.12 1.66 21.09
N SER A 184 5.55 2.79 21.65
CA SER A 184 4.70 3.97 21.83
C SER A 184 4.18 4.53 20.50
N GLU A 185 5.01 4.58 19.47
CA GLU A 185 4.58 4.95 18.12
C GLU A 185 3.50 4.00 17.59
N TYR A 186 3.67 2.70 17.81
CA TYR A 186 2.69 1.71 17.37
C TYR A 186 1.33 1.90 18.04
N LEU A 187 1.29 2.14 19.35
CA LEU A 187 0.06 2.40 20.10
C LEU A 187 -0.70 3.65 19.59
N MET A 188 0.03 4.62 19.04
CA MET A 188 -0.56 5.84 18.46
C MET A 188 -0.96 5.69 16.99
N ARG A 189 -0.59 4.57 16.35
CA ARG A 189 -0.77 4.37 14.92
C ARG A 189 -2.24 4.28 14.58
N LYS A 190 -2.70 5.15 13.70
CA LYS A 190 -3.98 5.02 13.03
C LYS A 190 -3.79 4.24 11.73
N GLU A 191 -4.57 3.20 11.58
CA GLU A 191 -4.60 2.40 10.38
C GLU A 191 -5.43 3.09 9.31
N TYR A 192 -4.94 3.06 8.08
CA TYR A 192 -5.69 3.63 6.96
C TYR A 192 -6.89 2.75 6.62
N LYS A 193 -8.09 3.31 6.77
CA LYS A 193 -9.37 2.64 6.50
C LYS A 193 -9.99 3.07 5.17
N ASN A 194 -9.72 4.32 4.75
CA ASN A 194 -10.30 4.93 3.56
C ASN A 194 -9.36 4.77 2.35
N TYR A 195 -9.22 3.56 1.86
CA TYR A 195 -8.43 3.25 0.66
C TYR A 195 -9.26 2.67 -0.48
N THR A 196 -10.59 2.53 -0.30
CA THR A 196 -11.49 1.94 -1.31
C THR A 196 -12.07 2.96 -2.29
N ASN A 197 -12.01 4.25 -1.98
CA ASN A 197 -12.50 5.34 -2.83
C ASN A 197 -11.54 5.66 -4.01
N CYS A 198 -10.84 4.64 -4.50
CA CYS A 198 -9.91 4.77 -5.61
C CYS A 198 -10.68 4.89 -6.92
N ASN A 199 -10.85 6.09 -7.45
CA ASN A 199 -11.39 6.33 -8.79
C ASN A 199 -10.32 6.03 -9.85
N ILE A 200 -10.05 4.74 -10.11
CA ILE A 200 -9.30 4.37 -11.31
C ILE A 200 -10.23 4.42 -12.49
N SER A 201 -9.78 5.06 -13.57
CA SER A 201 -10.47 4.93 -14.85
C SER A 201 -10.48 3.45 -15.27
N LYS A 202 -11.63 2.94 -15.69
CA LYS A 202 -11.77 1.55 -16.20
C LYS A 202 -10.69 1.23 -17.25
N GLU A 203 -10.24 2.23 -17.98
CA GLU A 203 -9.24 2.13 -19.02
C GLU A 203 -7.87 1.64 -18.51
N VAL A 204 -7.46 2.08 -17.35
CA VAL A 204 -6.15 1.73 -16.79
C VAL A 204 -6.18 0.34 -16.16
N PHE A 205 -7.28 -0.01 -15.49
CA PHE A 205 -7.47 -1.37 -14.95
C PHE A 205 -7.49 -2.42 -16.06
N SER A 206 -8.14 -2.12 -17.21
CA SER A 206 -8.21 -3.05 -18.34
C SER A 206 -6.83 -3.38 -18.94
N ASN A 207 -5.84 -2.51 -18.78
CA ASN A 207 -4.47 -2.72 -19.28
C ASN A 207 -3.58 -3.59 -18.37
N LEU A 208 -4.02 -3.89 -17.15
CA LEU A 208 -3.24 -4.65 -16.16
C LEU A 208 -3.47 -6.16 -16.20
N VAL A 209 -4.53 -6.60 -16.86
CA VAL A 209 -4.95 -8.00 -16.89
C VAL A 209 -5.31 -8.42 -18.30
N ASP A 210 -4.98 -9.65 -18.64
CA ASP A 210 -5.46 -10.30 -19.85
C ASP A 210 -6.84 -10.91 -19.58
N LYS A 211 -7.75 -10.74 -20.55
CA LYS A 211 -9.12 -11.24 -20.46
C LYS A 211 -9.39 -12.21 -21.60
N ILE A 212 -10.07 -13.30 -21.27
CA ILE A 212 -10.44 -14.33 -22.23
C ILE A 212 -11.93 -14.60 -22.08
N LEU A 213 -12.71 -14.27 -23.09
CA LEU A 213 -14.12 -14.64 -23.11
C LEU A 213 -14.30 -15.95 -23.87
N PHE A 214 -14.64 -17.01 -23.14
CA PHE A 214 -15.02 -18.29 -23.72
C PHE A 214 -16.48 -18.26 -24.18
N THR A 215 -16.69 -18.63 -25.43
CA THR A 215 -18.00 -18.67 -26.09
C THR A 215 -18.16 -19.93 -26.92
N THR A 216 -19.37 -20.22 -27.39
CA THR A 216 -19.62 -21.23 -28.45
C THR A 216 -20.60 -20.65 -29.46
N GLU A 217 -20.67 -21.24 -30.65
CA GLU A 217 -21.59 -20.81 -31.71
C GLU A 217 -23.06 -21.05 -31.33
N THR A 218 -23.33 -22.09 -30.57
CA THR A 218 -24.68 -22.46 -30.15
C THR A 218 -25.18 -21.76 -28.89
N CYS A 219 -24.37 -20.95 -28.26
CA CYS A 219 -24.70 -20.27 -27.00
C CYS A 219 -25.56 -19.02 -27.23
N PRO A 220 -26.82 -19.00 -26.77
CA PRO A 220 -27.73 -17.88 -27.05
C PRO A 220 -27.38 -16.60 -26.30
N LYS A 221 -26.61 -16.69 -25.20
CA LYS A 221 -26.16 -15.54 -24.36
C LYS A 221 -24.78 -15.00 -24.76
N CYS A 222 -24.04 -15.72 -25.58
CA CYS A 222 -22.69 -15.33 -25.95
C CYS A 222 -22.61 -14.06 -26.82
N PRO A 223 -23.56 -13.80 -27.74
CA PRO A 223 -23.60 -12.51 -28.46
C PRO A 223 -23.77 -11.31 -27.53
N GLU A 224 -24.60 -11.42 -26.51
CA GLU A 224 -24.79 -10.38 -25.50
C GLU A 224 -23.50 -10.16 -24.71
N ALA A 225 -22.83 -11.21 -24.25
CA ALA A 225 -21.54 -11.12 -23.55
C ALA A 225 -20.46 -10.42 -24.40
N LYS A 226 -20.39 -10.74 -25.70
CA LYS A 226 -19.47 -10.09 -26.64
C LYS A 226 -19.77 -8.60 -26.79
N ASN A 227 -21.05 -8.24 -26.86
CA ASN A 227 -21.46 -6.84 -26.98
C ASN A 227 -21.18 -6.03 -25.73
N ILE A 228 -21.42 -6.60 -24.54
CA ILE A 228 -21.14 -5.96 -23.26
C ILE A 228 -19.64 -5.67 -23.09
N LEU A 229 -18.79 -6.58 -23.54
CA LEU A 229 -17.34 -6.50 -23.38
C LEU A 229 -16.60 -5.92 -24.59
N LYS A 230 -17.31 -5.39 -25.59
CA LYS A 230 -16.72 -4.95 -26.87
C LYS A 230 -15.64 -3.88 -26.73
N ASP A 231 -15.77 -3.02 -25.71
CA ASP A 231 -14.86 -1.90 -25.47
C ASP A 231 -13.74 -2.24 -24.46
N GLU A 232 -13.71 -3.50 -23.98
CA GLU A 232 -12.69 -3.98 -23.03
C GLU A 232 -11.35 -4.21 -23.73
N LYS A 233 -10.28 -3.59 -23.20
CA LYS A 233 -8.91 -3.78 -23.69
C LYS A 233 -8.35 -5.11 -23.20
N ASN A 234 -7.37 -5.66 -23.94
CA ASN A 234 -6.72 -6.94 -23.65
C ASN A 234 -7.72 -8.10 -23.50
N LEU A 235 -8.79 -8.05 -24.28
CA LEU A 235 -9.80 -9.11 -24.34
C LEU A 235 -9.64 -9.88 -25.64
N ARG A 236 -9.52 -11.22 -25.52
CA ARG A 236 -9.62 -12.12 -26.66
C ARG A 236 -10.84 -13.01 -26.53
N PHE A 237 -11.42 -13.34 -27.67
CA PHE A 237 -12.55 -14.26 -27.76
C PHE A 237 -12.05 -15.63 -28.14
N VAL A 238 -12.47 -16.64 -27.40
CA VAL A 238 -12.09 -18.04 -27.64
C VAL A 238 -13.34 -18.88 -27.79
N ASN A 239 -13.42 -19.67 -28.85
CA ASN A 239 -14.46 -20.68 -28.99
C ASN A 239 -14.05 -21.90 -28.15
N ALA A 240 -14.85 -22.22 -27.13
CA ALA A 240 -14.54 -23.28 -26.20
C ALA A 240 -14.51 -24.67 -26.85
N ASN A 241 -15.23 -24.87 -27.96
CA ASN A 241 -15.21 -26.13 -28.71
C ASN A 241 -13.92 -26.31 -29.53
N ASP A 242 -13.37 -25.20 -30.07
CA ASP A 242 -12.17 -25.23 -30.90
C ASP A 242 -10.88 -25.22 -30.06
N SER A 243 -10.98 -24.73 -28.81
CA SER A 243 -9.85 -24.59 -27.88
C SER A 243 -10.15 -25.32 -26.57
N MET A 244 -10.45 -26.58 -26.64
CA MET A 244 -10.88 -27.39 -25.49
C MET A 244 -9.77 -27.50 -24.42
N ASP A 245 -8.51 -27.60 -24.83
CA ASP A 245 -7.37 -27.68 -23.91
C ASP A 245 -7.25 -26.40 -23.08
N GLU A 246 -7.47 -25.23 -23.68
CA GLU A 246 -7.46 -23.98 -22.98
C GLU A 246 -8.68 -23.80 -22.07
N ALA A 247 -9.85 -24.22 -22.50
CA ALA A 247 -11.05 -24.23 -21.67
C ALA A 247 -10.88 -25.15 -20.45
N LEU A 248 -10.25 -26.30 -20.61
CA LEU A 248 -9.93 -27.23 -19.52
C LEU A 248 -8.87 -26.64 -18.56
N LYS A 249 -7.84 -25.97 -19.09
CA LYS A 249 -6.82 -25.29 -18.28
C LYS A 249 -7.44 -24.33 -17.26
N TYR A 250 -8.46 -23.58 -17.66
CA TYR A 250 -9.17 -22.65 -16.79
C TYR A 250 -10.41 -23.25 -16.10
N GLY A 251 -10.69 -24.53 -16.31
CA GLY A 251 -11.84 -25.20 -15.68
C GLY A 251 -13.20 -24.68 -16.15
N ILE A 252 -13.32 -24.23 -17.41
CA ILE A 252 -14.55 -23.70 -17.98
C ILE A 252 -15.57 -24.81 -18.12
N ARG A 253 -16.73 -24.65 -17.46
CA ARG A 253 -17.84 -25.63 -17.48
C ARG A 253 -19.07 -25.12 -18.20
N SER A 254 -19.17 -23.86 -18.46
CA SER A 254 -20.30 -23.21 -19.13
C SER A 254 -19.85 -21.98 -19.89
N VAL A 255 -20.64 -21.54 -20.87
CA VAL A 255 -20.40 -20.31 -21.62
C VAL A 255 -21.65 -19.43 -21.64
N PRO A 256 -21.52 -18.09 -21.69
CA PRO A 256 -20.28 -17.34 -21.72
C PRO A 256 -19.54 -17.38 -20.36
N SER A 257 -18.21 -17.46 -20.38
CA SER A 257 -17.38 -17.32 -19.20
C SER A 257 -16.20 -16.40 -19.50
N LEU A 258 -16.04 -15.34 -18.69
CA LEU A 258 -14.92 -14.42 -18.75
C LEU A 258 -13.85 -14.84 -17.75
N VAL A 259 -12.67 -15.14 -18.25
CA VAL A 259 -11.47 -15.40 -17.44
C VAL A 259 -10.63 -14.14 -17.42
N VAL A 260 -10.32 -13.66 -16.23
CA VAL A 260 -9.43 -12.53 -16.00
C VAL A 260 -8.13 -13.07 -15.44
N VAL A 261 -7.06 -13.03 -16.23
CA VAL A 261 -5.76 -13.63 -15.92
C VAL A 261 -4.82 -12.54 -15.40
N LYS A 262 -4.15 -12.82 -14.28
CA LYS A 262 -3.12 -11.97 -13.70
C LYS A 262 -1.76 -12.29 -14.31
N LYS A 263 -0.80 -11.37 -14.14
CA LYS A 263 0.60 -11.59 -14.55
C LYS A 263 1.32 -12.72 -13.80
N ASP A 264 0.76 -13.19 -12.67
CA ASP A 264 1.26 -14.31 -11.87
C ASP A 264 0.56 -15.64 -12.18
N ASP A 265 -0.08 -15.74 -13.34
CA ASP A 265 -0.88 -16.87 -13.81
C ASP A 265 -2.08 -17.28 -12.94
N LYS A 266 -2.39 -16.52 -11.90
CA LYS A 266 -3.65 -16.69 -11.18
C LYS A 266 -4.79 -16.08 -11.99
N TYR A 267 -5.97 -16.65 -11.87
CA TYR A 267 -7.12 -16.19 -12.65
C TYR A 267 -8.41 -16.19 -11.82
N LYS A 268 -9.36 -15.40 -12.25
CA LYS A 268 -10.74 -15.39 -11.75
C LYS A 268 -11.69 -15.60 -12.91
N ILE A 269 -12.73 -16.39 -12.67
CA ILE A 269 -13.75 -16.73 -13.67
C ILE A 269 -15.04 -16.02 -13.28
N TYR A 270 -15.70 -15.44 -14.28
CA TYR A 270 -17.03 -14.86 -14.19
C TYR A 270 -17.94 -15.61 -15.16
N SER A 271 -18.80 -16.49 -14.64
CA SER A 271 -19.62 -17.39 -15.45
C SER A 271 -21.04 -16.88 -15.63
N GLY A 272 -21.46 -16.77 -16.88
CA GLY A 272 -22.77 -16.24 -17.24
C GLY A 272 -22.86 -14.72 -17.26
N ILE A 273 -23.93 -14.21 -17.86
CA ILE A 273 -24.12 -12.77 -18.12
C ILE A 273 -24.11 -11.93 -16.84
N ASN A 274 -24.77 -12.39 -15.78
CA ASN A 274 -24.88 -11.63 -14.53
C ASN A 274 -23.50 -11.42 -13.86
N GLU A 275 -22.65 -12.43 -13.84
CA GLU A 275 -21.29 -12.27 -13.28
C GLU A 275 -20.40 -11.41 -14.17
N ILE A 276 -20.59 -11.46 -15.49
CA ILE A 276 -19.89 -10.58 -16.45
C ILE A 276 -20.32 -9.11 -16.23
N TYR A 277 -21.59 -8.84 -15.99
CA TYR A 277 -22.05 -7.51 -15.59
C TYR A 277 -21.42 -7.04 -14.27
N ASN A 278 -21.33 -7.93 -13.28
CA ASN A 278 -20.68 -7.61 -12.01
C ASN A 278 -19.17 -7.27 -12.20
N PHE A 279 -18.49 -7.96 -13.14
CA PHE A 279 -17.11 -7.60 -13.50
C PHE A 279 -17.01 -6.16 -14.03
N LEU A 280 -17.95 -5.70 -14.85
CA LEU A 280 -17.95 -4.34 -15.40
C LEU A 280 -18.34 -3.26 -14.40
N SER A 281 -18.92 -3.65 -13.27
CA SER A 281 -19.35 -2.75 -12.20
C SER A 281 -18.26 -2.54 -11.16
N ILE A 282 -17.17 -3.29 -11.27
CA ILE A 282 -15.94 -3.18 -10.48
C ILE A 282 -15.04 -2.14 -11.14
#